data_836021927a54e7e541a6eb8d98f0ef5a
#
_entry.id   836021927a54e7e541a6eb8d98f0ef5a
#
_cell.length_a   1.000
_cell.length_b   1.000
_cell.length_c   1.000
_cell.angle_alpha   90.00
_cell.angle_beta   90.00
_cell.angle_gamma   90.00
#
_symmetry.space_group_name_H-M   'P 1'
#
loop_
_entity.id
_entity.type
_entity.pdbx_description
1 polymer ?
#
loop_
_entity_poly.entity_id
_entity_poly.type
_entity_poly.pdbx_seq_one_letter_code
_entity_poly.pdbx_strand_id
1 'polypeptide(L)'
;MRMARVQLVIAITGATGTVGKALLSTLIEAGEPVRALVRDPRRLGPYRVRVQLAFSDLGDPHALRHALRGADTVIHLAATIRDQPPRRVEEVNGLGTLRLLRAAERTGVERFVFFSAIGATRFQRTRFFRSKALAEEGVRSSPLRTTIFAPSIVYDRDDPWVTIMRRLALLPVLPISGSGKALYQPIWARDVARCVLASLEGEGDSRYELAGPEVLSYEQMGRLIAAASGRNRPIVHVPLPLVRSGLIWLRRVFGETVFATWEEAELLEIPMLTSRGTADANALGVDPRPMGEVL
;
A
#
# COMPACT_ATOMS: atom_id res chain seq x y z
N MET A 1 -2.92 -9.29 -40.13
CA MET A 1 -1.85 -10.02 -39.42
C MET A 1 -1.56 -9.26 -38.11
N ARG A 2 -2.11 -9.70 -36.98
CA ARG A 2 -1.82 -9.08 -35.66
C ARG A 2 -0.36 -9.42 -35.35
N MET A 3 0.52 -8.43 -35.40
CA MET A 3 1.87 -8.59 -34.82
C MET A 3 1.72 -9.14 -33.42
N ALA A 4 2.39 -10.24 -33.13
CA ALA A 4 2.46 -10.79 -31.77
C ALA A 4 3.04 -9.67 -30.87
N ARG A 5 2.20 -9.07 -30.01
CA ARG A 5 2.68 -8.19 -28.95
C ARG A 5 3.67 -9.04 -28.16
N VAL A 6 4.94 -8.64 -28.16
CA VAL A 6 5.88 -9.18 -27.18
C VAL A 6 5.18 -9.05 -25.83
N GLN A 7 4.86 -10.16 -25.18
CA GLN A 7 4.14 -10.12 -23.91
C GLN A 7 5.09 -9.53 -22.86
N LEU A 8 4.91 -8.26 -22.59
CA LEU A 8 5.68 -7.49 -21.62
C LEU A 8 5.32 -7.99 -20.21
N VAL A 9 6.29 -8.48 -19.43
CA VAL A 9 6.06 -9.07 -18.11
C VAL A 9 6.10 -7.99 -17.04
N ILE A 10 5.02 -7.86 -16.27
CA ILE A 10 4.91 -6.95 -15.14
C ILE A 10 5.38 -7.64 -13.86
N ALA A 11 6.52 -7.21 -13.31
CA ALA A 11 7.06 -7.71 -12.06
C ALA A 11 6.52 -6.91 -10.86
N ILE A 12 5.93 -7.59 -9.87
CA ILE A 12 5.27 -6.93 -8.73
C ILE A 12 5.92 -7.36 -7.42
N THR A 13 6.35 -6.40 -6.61
CA THR A 13 6.69 -6.63 -5.19
C THR A 13 5.53 -6.19 -4.30
N GLY A 14 5.35 -6.83 -3.15
CA GLY A 14 4.24 -6.51 -2.25
C GLY A 14 2.87 -7.03 -2.72
N ALA A 15 2.84 -7.97 -3.64
CA ALA A 15 1.65 -8.59 -4.21
C ALA A 15 0.69 -9.22 -3.18
N THR A 16 1.16 -9.50 -1.97
CA THR A 16 0.37 -10.10 -0.87
C THR A 16 -0.34 -9.08 0.03
N GLY A 17 -0.07 -7.79 -0.14
CA GLY A 17 -0.73 -6.69 0.59
C GLY A 17 -2.10 -6.33 0.02
N THR A 18 -2.80 -5.39 0.66
CA THR A 18 -4.15 -4.93 0.26
C THR A 18 -4.15 -4.44 -1.20
N VAL A 19 -3.34 -3.45 -1.54
CA VAL A 19 -3.21 -2.94 -2.92
C VAL A 19 -2.70 -4.03 -3.86
N GLY A 20 -1.74 -4.85 -3.43
CA GLY A 20 -1.14 -5.91 -4.24
C GLY A 20 -2.15 -6.96 -4.69
N LYS A 21 -3.06 -7.39 -3.81
CA LYS A 21 -4.12 -8.35 -4.15
C LYS A 21 -5.13 -7.74 -5.13
N ALA A 22 -5.57 -6.50 -4.90
CA ALA A 22 -6.46 -5.78 -5.82
C ALA A 22 -5.81 -5.62 -7.21
N LEU A 23 -4.52 -5.25 -7.24
CA LEU A 23 -3.77 -5.10 -8.48
C LEU A 23 -3.59 -6.44 -9.21
N LEU A 24 -3.26 -7.53 -8.52
CA LEU A 24 -3.20 -8.86 -9.12
C LEU A 24 -4.52 -9.24 -9.79
N SER A 25 -5.66 -9.04 -9.11
CA SER A 25 -6.98 -9.29 -9.70
C SER A 25 -7.18 -8.48 -10.98
N THR A 26 -6.94 -7.17 -10.90
CA THR A 26 -7.14 -6.24 -12.01
C THR A 26 -6.26 -6.58 -13.22
N LEU A 27 -4.96 -6.86 -13.01
CA LEU A 27 -4.05 -7.21 -14.10
C LEU A 27 -4.37 -8.57 -14.72
N ILE A 28 -4.74 -9.56 -13.91
CA ILE A 28 -5.14 -10.88 -14.40
C ILE A 28 -6.45 -10.79 -15.20
N GLU A 29 -7.41 -9.99 -14.76
CA GLU A 29 -8.67 -9.72 -15.48
C GLU A 29 -8.41 -9.02 -16.83
N ALA A 30 -7.40 -8.15 -16.88
CA ALA A 30 -6.94 -7.48 -18.11
C ALA A 30 -6.09 -8.39 -19.03
N GLY A 31 -5.72 -9.58 -18.59
CA GLY A 31 -4.90 -10.51 -19.37
C GLY A 31 -3.41 -10.19 -19.40
N GLU A 32 -2.95 -9.33 -18.48
CA GLU A 32 -1.54 -8.95 -18.39
C GLU A 32 -0.68 -10.06 -17.77
N PRO A 33 0.49 -10.38 -18.35
CA PRO A 33 1.39 -11.37 -17.79
C PRO A 33 2.12 -10.80 -16.56
N VAL A 34 1.82 -11.38 -15.40
CA VAL A 34 2.33 -10.92 -14.10
C VAL A 34 3.35 -11.89 -13.53
N ARG A 35 4.45 -11.35 -12.98
CA ARG A 35 5.41 -12.05 -12.14
C ARG A 35 5.38 -11.47 -10.73
N ALA A 36 4.95 -12.27 -9.75
CA ALA A 36 4.94 -11.89 -8.35
C ALA A 36 6.29 -12.20 -7.69
N LEU A 37 6.96 -11.17 -7.19
CA LEU A 37 8.18 -11.26 -6.40
C LEU A 37 7.79 -11.46 -4.93
N VAL A 38 8.00 -12.66 -4.40
CA VAL A 38 7.50 -13.05 -3.08
C VAL A 38 8.55 -13.80 -2.25
N ARG A 39 8.45 -13.68 -0.93
CA ARG A 39 9.20 -14.51 0.04
C ARG A 39 8.47 -15.83 0.34
N ASP A 40 7.13 -15.77 0.43
CA ASP A 40 6.26 -16.93 0.66
C ASP A 40 5.08 -16.89 -0.31
N PRO A 41 5.05 -17.75 -1.35
CA PRO A 41 4.00 -17.77 -2.36
C PRO A 41 2.64 -18.24 -1.82
N ARG A 42 2.60 -18.94 -0.66
CA ARG A 42 1.34 -19.38 -0.06
C ARG A 42 0.45 -18.19 0.31
N ARG A 43 1.05 -17.04 0.61
CA ARG A 43 0.33 -15.80 0.96
C ARG A 43 -0.39 -15.13 -0.22
N LEU A 44 -0.12 -15.57 -1.46
CA LEU A 44 -0.88 -15.14 -2.64
C LEU A 44 -2.25 -15.83 -2.74
N GLY A 45 -2.49 -16.89 -1.97
CA GLY A 45 -3.75 -17.63 -2.04
C GLY A 45 -4.02 -18.18 -3.44
N PRO A 46 -5.23 -17.98 -3.99
CA PRO A 46 -5.61 -18.52 -5.31
C PRO A 46 -4.83 -17.89 -6.48
N TYR A 47 -4.25 -16.70 -6.32
CA TYR A 47 -3.50 -16.04 -7.39
C TYR A 47 -2.19 -16.75 -7.76
N ARG A 48 -1.63 -17.58 -6.85
CA ARG A 48 -0.34 -18.25 -7.06
C ARG A 48 -0.27 -19.11 -8.33
N VAL A 49 -1.38 -19.65 -8.80
CA VAL A 49 -1.46 -20.51 -9.99
C VAL A 49 -1.75 -19.71 -11.27
N ARG A 50 -1.99 -18.42 -11.15
CA ARG A 50 -2.34 -17.52 -12.27
C ARG A 50 -1.23 -16.54 -12.62
N VAL A 51 -0.12 -16.54 -11.87
CA VAL A 51 1.02 -15.64 -12.08
C VAL A 51 2.34 -16.42 -12.09
N GLN A 52 3.36 -15.87 -12.73
CA GLN A 52 4.72 -16.36 -12.56
C GLN A 52 5.21 -16.04 -11.14
N LEU A 53 5.96 -16.97 -10.54
CA LEU A 53 6.51 -16.77 -9.20
C LEU A 53 8.03 -16.57 -9.30
N ALA A 54 8.51 -15.52 -8.64
CA ALA A 54 9.93 -15.30 -8.43
C ALA A 54 10.22 -15.16 -6.94
N PHE A 55 11.04 -16.05 -6.40
CA PHE A 55 11.49 -15.95 -5.01
C PHE A 55 12.54 -14.86 -4.91
N SER A 56 12.25 -13.82 -4.15
CA SER A 56 13.17 -12.73 -3.95
C SER A 56 12.92 -12.00 -2.63
N ASP A 57 13.98 -11.40 -2.15
CA ASP A 57 13.97 -10.54 -0.98
C ASP A 57 14.63 -9.21 -1.36
N LEU A 58 14.05 -8.08 -0.90
CA LEU A 58 14.59 -6.73 -1.15
C LEU A 58 16.00 -6.53 -0.58
N GLY A 59 16.44 -7.40 0.32
CA GLY A 59 17.79 -7.40 0.86
C GLY A 59 18.84 -8.11 -0.01
N ASP A 60 18.41 -8.90 -1.03
CA ASP A 60 19.29 -9.67 -1.90
C ASP A 60 19.33 -9.10 -3.33
N PRO A 61 20.38 -8.33 -3.69
CA PRO A 61 20.51 -7.77 -5.04
C PRO A 61 20.68 -8.81 -6.14
N HIS A 62 21.20 -10.00 -5.83
CA HIS A 62 21.36 -11.08 -6.82
C HIS A 62 20.02 -11.72 -7.14
N ALA A 63 19.24 -12.07 -6.11
CA ALA A 63 17.89 -12.59 -6.27
C ALA A 63 16.98 -11.60 -7.02
N LEU A 64 17.08 -10.30 -6.72
CA LEU A 64 16.33 -9.25 -7.42
C LEU A 64 16.66 -9.22 -8.91
N ARG A 65 17.94 -9.21 -9.30
CA ARG A 65 18.33 -9.22 -10.72
C ARG A 65 17.83 -10.48 -11.43
N HIS A 66 17.90 -11.63 -10.77
CA HIS A 66 17.38 -12.86 -11.36
C HIS A 66 15.86 -12.82 -11.54
N ALA A 67 15.14 -12.33 -10.54
CA ALA A 67 13.68 -12.21 -10.57
C ALA A 67 13.17 -11.21 -11.63
N LEU A 68 13.97 -10.21 -12.00
CA LEU A 68 13.58 -9.17 -12.96
C LEU A 68 14.00 -9.49 -14.41
N ARG A 69 14.72 -10.56 -14.68
CA ARG A 69 15.10 -10.91 -16.07
C ARG A 69 13.88 -11.06 -16.96
N GLY A 70 13.85 -10.30 -18.07
CA GLY A 70 12.75 -10.31 -19.03
C GLY A 70 11.46 -9.67 -18.52
N ALA A 71 11.50 -8.94 -17.43
CA ALA A 71 10.45 -8.02 -17.05
C ALA A 71 10.72 -6.66 -17.72
N ASP A 72 9.67 -6.02 -18.23
CA ASP A 72 9.71 -4.66 -18.79
C ASP A 72 9.25 -3.61 -17.79
N THR A 73 8.33 -3.98 -16.91
CA THR A 73 7.73 -3.09 -15.92
C THR A 73 7.90 -3.66 -14.52
N VAL A 74 8.28 -2.81 -13.58
CA VAL A 74 8.30 -3.12 -12.15
C VAL A 74 7.26 -2.28 -11.43
N ILE A 75 6.37 -2.93 -10.66
CA ILE A 75 5.44 -2.25 -9.75
C ILE A 75 5.85 -2.55 -8.30
N HIS A 76 6.35 -1.52 -7.61
CA HIS A 76 6.90 -1.65 -6.26
C HIS A 76 5.90 -1.21 -5.19
N LEU A 77 5.16 -2.19 -4.63
CA LEU A 77 4.20 -2.00 -3.54
C LEU A 77 4.76 -2.41 -2.18
N ALA A 78 5.86 -3.17 -2.15
CA ALA A 78 6.40 -3.69 -0.89
C ALA A 78 6.84 -2.54 0.02
N ALA A 79 6.26 -2.48 1.21
CA ALA A 79 6.59 -1.54 2.26
C ALA A 79 6.25 -2.14 3.63
N THR A 80 6.82 -1.56 4.68
CA THR A 80 6.46 -1.88 6.06
C THR A 80 6.28 -0.60 6.86
N ILE A 81 5.33 -0.61 7.77
CA ILE A 81 5.06 0.49 8.69
C ILE A 81 5.93 0.37 9.95
N ARG A 82 6.30 -0.85 10.31
CA ARG A 82 7.02 -1.22 11.53
C ARG A 82 8.28 -2.03 11.23
N ASP A 83 9.19 -2.07 12.19
CA ASP A 83 10.35 -2.95 12.12
C ASP A 83 9.90 -4.42 12.05
N GLN A 84 10.55 -5.17 11.18
CA GLN A 84 10.37 -6.62 11.03
C GLN A 84 11.73 -7.27 11.27
N PRO A 85 12.08 -7.61 12.51
CA PRO A 85 13.40 -8.16 12.80
C PRO A 85 13.80 -9.29 11.83
N PRO A 86 15.05 -9.28 11.34
CA PRO A 86 16.14 -8.35 11.68
C PRO A 86 16.13 -6.99 10.95
N ARG A 87 15.09 -6.64 10.18
CA ARG A 87 15.04 -5.46 9.30
C ARG A 87 14.29 -4.30 9.89
N ARG A 88 14.83 -3.10 9.67
CA ARG A 88 14.21 -1.83 10.05
C ARG A 88 13.34 -1.26 8.92
N VAL A 89 12.41 -0.36 9.28
CA VAL A 89 11.52 0.33 8.32
C VAL A 89 12.31 1.00 7.21
N GLU A 90 13.40 1.71 7.54
CA GLU A 90 14.23 2.42 6.57
C GLU A 90 14.95 1.46 5.62
N GLU A 91 15.33 0.31 6.13
CA GLU A 91 15.99 -0.71 5.31
C GLU A 91 15.04 -1.30 4.27
N VAL A 92 13.78 -1.58 4.65
CA VAL A 92 12.79 -2.13 3.73
C VAL A 92 12.31 -1.06 2.75
N ASN A 93 11.86 0.09 3.25
CA ASN A 93 11.21 1.10 2.43
C ASN A 93 12.20 1.99 1.65
N GLY A 94 13.36 2.29 2.22
CA GLY A 94 14.41 3.11 1.60
C GLY A 94 15.40 2.26 0.82
N LEU A 95 16.30 1.56 1.52
CA LEU A 95 17.37 0.79 0.88
C LEU A 95 16.84 -0.34 -0.01
N GLY A 96 15.75 -1.01 0.39
CA GLY A 96 15.10 -2.06 -0.39
C GLY A 96 14.59 -1.53 -1.73
N THR A 97 13.95 -0.36 -1.73
CA THR A 97 13.51 0.33 -2.95
C THR A 97 14.70 0.67 -3.86
N LEU A 98 15.78 1.24 -3.32
CA LEU A 98 16.97 1.60 -4.10
C LEU A 98 17.68 0.37 -4.67
N ARG A 99 17.73 -0.75 -3.93
CA ARG A 99 18.27 -2.03 -4.43
C ARG A 99 17.44 -2.58 -5.58
N LEU A 100 16.11 -2.55 -5.45
CA LEU A 100 15.20 -2.98 -6.52
C LEU A 100 15.32 -2.09 -7.76
N LEU A 101 15.37 -0.76 -7.57
CA LEU A 101 15.55 0.20 -8.65
C LEU A 101 16.84 -0.05 -9.43
N ARG A 102 17.99 -0.20 -8.73
CA ARG A 102 19.28 -0.55 -9.36
C ARG A 102 19.26 -1.91 -10.06
N ALA A 103 18.51 -2.88 -9.52
CA ALA A 103 18.35 -4.17 -10.18
C ALA A 103 17.53 -4.02 -11.47
N ALA A 104 16.46 -3.20 -11.46
CA ALA A 104 15.64 -2.89 -12.63
C ALA A 104 16.47 -2.21 -13.74
N GLU A 105 17.24 -1.16 -13.39
CA GLU A 105 18.14 -0.47 -14.33
C GLU A 105 19.13 -1.42 -15.02
N ARG A 106 19.67 -2.42 -14.27
CA ARG A 106 20.66 -3.37 -14.79
C ARG A 106 20.08 -4.53 -15.59
N THR A 107 18.78 -4.76 -15.53
CA THR A 107 18.11 -5.89 -16.20
C THR A 107 17.29 -5.51 -17.42
N GLY A 108 17.34 -4.21 -17.83
CA GLY A 108 16.63 -3.72 -19.01
C GLY A 108 15.14 -3.48 -18.76
N VAL A 109 14.73 -3.28 -17.51
CA VAL A 109 13.39 -2.80 -17.19
C VAL A 109 13.24 -1.38 -17.75
N GLU A 110 12.12 -1.09 -18.40
CA GLU A 110 11.86 0.22 -18.99
C GLU A 110 11.07 1.13 -18.07
N ARG A 111 10.15 0.57 -17.28
CA ARG A 111 9.21 1.32 -16.45
C ARG A 111 9.27 0.89 -14.98
N PHE A 112 9.26 1.87 -14.10
CA PHE A 112 9.23 1.66 -12.65
C PHE A 112 8.07 2.42 -11.99
N VAL A 113 7.08 1.69 -11.48
CA VAL A 113 5.95 2.24 -10.74
C VAL A 113 6.21 2.12 -9.26
N PHE A 114 6.22 3.25 -8.55
CA PHE A 114 6.51 3.33 -7.13
C PHE A 114 5.32 3.83 -6.32
N PHE A 115 5.08 3.21 -5.17
CA PHE A 115 4.08 3.66 -4.21
C PHE A 115 4.72 4.44 -3.07
N SER A 116 4.51 5.75 -3.08
CA SER A 116 4.79 6.68 -1.99
C SER A 116 3.58 6.78 -1.04
N ALA A 117 3.33 7.92 -0.44
CA ALA A 117 2.14 8.23 0.35
C ALA A 117 1.91 9.75 0.37
N ILE A 118 0.67 10.20 0.44
CA ILE A 118 0.35 11.61 0.70
C ILE A 118 0.99 12.03 2.04
N GLY A 119 1.67 13.17 2.05
CA GLY A 119 2.37 13.67 3.25
C GLY A 119 3.77 13.11 3.47
N ALA A 120 4.29 12.26 2.55
CA ALA A 120 5.67 11.80 2.62
C ALA A 120 6.63 12.96 2.40
N THR A 121 7.38 13.33 3.44
CA THR A 121 8.44 14.35 3.41
C THR A 121 9.63 13.92 4.25
N ARG A 122 10.83 14.46 3.98
CA ARG A 122 12.04 14.20 4.79
C ARG A 122 11.91 14.70 6.23
N PHE A 123 11.04 15.67 6.46
CA PHE A 123 10.83 16.33 7.75
C PHE A 123 9.66 15.73 8.55
N GLN A 124 8.99 14.70 8.02
CA GLN A 124 7.87 14.06 8.71
C GLN A 124 8.37 13.37 9.98
N ARG A 125 7.57 13.44 11.07
CA ARG A 125 7.95 12.88 12.37
C ARG A 125 8.12 11.35 12.35
N THR A 126 7.36 10.63 11.52
CA THR A 126 7.41 9.17 11.48
C THR A 126 8.46 8.65 10.50
N ARG A 127 9.09 7.54 10.88
CA ARG A 127 10.11 6.84 10.08
C ARG A 127 9.56 6.35 8.73
N PHE A 128 8.29 5.91 8.73
CA PHE A 128 7.61 5.44 7.52
C PHE A 128 7.59 6.53 6.44
N PHE A 129 7.02 7.71 6.73
CA PHE A 129 6.92 8.78 5.73
C PHE A 129 8.28 9.32 5.31
N ARG A 130 9.25 9.43 6.24
CA ARG A 130 10.63 9.83 5.88
C ARG A 130 11.29 8.83 4.92
N SER A 131 11.15 7.53 5.20
CA SER A 131 11.73 6.49 4.34
C SER A 131 11.06 6.45 2.95
N LYS A 132 9.74 6.71 2.88
CA LYS A 132 9.01 6.85 1.61
C LYS A 132 9.50 8.06 0.81
N ALA A 133 9.70 9.21 1.46
CA ALA A 133 10.21 10.42 0.80
C ALA A 133 11.61 10.21 0.21
N LEU A 134 12.52 9.57 0.96
CA LEU A 134 13.87 9.26 0.47
C LEU A 134 13.85 8.28 -0.72
N ALA A 135 12.98 7.28 -0.65
CA ALA A 135 12.81 6.34 -1.76
C ALA A 135 12.23 7.02 -3.00
N GLU A 136 11.22 7.89 -2.83
CA GLU A 136 10.61 8.67 -3.91
C GLU A 136 11.64 9.54 -4.64
N GLU A 137 12.55 10.18 -3.90
CA GLU A 137 13.62 10.98 -4.49
C GLU A 137 14.57 10.13 -5.33
N GLY A 138 14.98 8.95 -4.82
CA GLY A 138 15.81 8.02 -5.60
C GLY A 138 15.11 7.54 -6.87
N VAL A 139 13.80 7.28 -6.82
CA VAL A 139 13.01 6.88 -7.99
C VAL A 139 12.94 8.00 -9.03
N ARG A 140 12.71 9.25 -8.60
CA ARG A 140 12.69 10.42 -9.50
C ARG A 140 14.02 10.68 -10.21
N SER A 141 15.13 10.28 -9.59
CA SER A 141 16.49 10.45 -10.13
C SER A 141 16.91 9.29 -11.05
N SER A 142 16.07 8.28 -11.24
CA SER A 142 16.36 7.12 -12.08
C SER A 142 16.21 7.47 -13.57
N PRO A 143 17.00 6.84 -14.45
CA PRO A 143 16.84 6.98 -15.89
C PRO A 143 15.64 6.19 -16.46
N LEU A 144 14.96 5.38 -15.65
CA LEU A 144 13.77 4.63 -16.05
C LEU A 144 12.58 5.56 -16.21
N ARG A 145 11.60 5.18 -17.00
CA ARG A 145 10.28 5.84 -17.02
C ARG A 145 9.59 5.58 -15.69
N THR A 146 9.44 6.61 -14.86
CA THR A 146 8.91 6.45 -13.51
C THR A 146 7.46 6.92 -13.40
N THR A 147 6.65 6.18 -12.67
CA THR A 147 5.32 6.62 -12.23
C THR A 147 5.23 6.50 -10.72
N ILE A 148 4.88 7.59 -10.05
CA ILE A 148 4.81 7.63 -8.59
C ILE A 148 3.37 7.82 -8.16
N PHE A 149 2.83 6.85 -7.43
CA PHE A 149 1.54 6.99 -6.77
C PHE A 149 1.74 7.34 -5.30
N ALA A 150 1.13 8.43 -4.87
CA ALA A 150 1.07 8.84 -3.47
C ALA A 150 -0.40 8.75 -3.01
N PRO A 151 -0.87 7.59 -2.54
CA PRO A 151 -2.23 7.44 -2.07
C PRO A 151 -2.42 8.05 -0.68
N SER A 152 -3.67 8.43 -0.38
CA SER A 152 -4.19 8.57 0.97
C SER A 152 -4.31 7.17 1.62
N ILE A 153 -5.07 7.04 2.71
CA ILE A 153 -5.29 5.72 3.30
C ILE A 153 -6.03 4.82 2.31
N VAL A 154 -5.42 3.69 1.97
CA VAL A 154 -6.02 2.69 1.08
C VAL A 154 -6.68 1.61 1.91
N TYR A 155 -7.92 1.28 1.59
CA TYR A 155 -8.69 0.26 2.29
C TYR A 155 -9.31 -0.76 1.31
N ASP A 156 -9.69 -1.91 1.84
CA ASP A 156 -10.52 -2.90 1.16
C ASP A 156 -11.44 -3.55 2.20
N ARG A 157 -12.50 -4.22 1.72
CA ARG A 157 -13.48 -4.91 2.60
C ARG A 157 -12.84 -5.90 3.58
N ASP A 158 -11.80 -6.60 3.11
CA ASP A 158 -11.15 -7.69 3.83
C ASP A 158 -9.70 -7.33 4.24
N ASP A 159 -9.35 -6.04 4.24
CA ASP A 159 -8.03 -5.67 4.70
C ASP A 159 -7.89 -5.82 6.23
N PRO A 160 -6.66 -5.92 6.73
CA PRO A 160 -6.43 -6.10 8.16
C PRO A 160 -7.00 -4.99 9.04
N TRP A 161 -6.96 -3.73 8.57
CA TRP A 161 -7.45 -2.59 9.34
C TRP A 161 -8.98 -2.59 9.45
N VAL A 162 -9.71 -2.77 8.33
CA VAL A 162 -11.18 -2.90 8.33
C VAL A 162 -11.60 -4.10 9.17
N THR A 163 -10.88 -5.22 9.06
CA THR A 163 -11.12 -6.42 9.86
C THR A 163 -10.98 -6.16 11.37
N ILE A 164 -9.92 -5.44 11.78
CA ILE A 164 -9.73 -5.05 13.18
C ILE A 164 -10.88 -4.15 13.65
N MET A 165 -11.26 -3.13 12.88
CA MET A 165 -12.37 -2.24 13.21
C MET A 165 -13.69 -2.99 13.37
N ARG A 166 -13.99 -3.94 12.47
CA ARG A 166 -15.17 -4.83 12.58
C ARG A 166 -15.14 -5.67 13.86
N ARG A 167 -13.97 -6.17 14.26
CA ARG A 167 -13.81 -6.92 15.53
C ARG A 167 -13.99 -6.02 16.74
N LEU A 168 -13.42 -4.81 16.72
CA LEU A 168 -13.61 -3.84 17.79
C LEU A 168 -15.07 -3.40 17.94
N ALA A 169 -15.83 -3.33 16.84
CA ALA A 169 -17.26 -3.04 16.86
C ALA A 169 -18.12 -4.16 17.50
N LEU A 170 -17.54 -5.32 17.82
CA LEU A 170 -18.21 -6.37 18.64
C LEU A 170 -18.29 -5.97 20.13
N LEU A 171 -17.42 -5.09 20.59
CA LEU A 171 -17.42 -4.59 21.96
C LEU A 171 -18.65 -3.67 22.21
N PRO A 172 -19.04 -3.45 23.46
CA PRO A 172 -20.12 -2.51 23.80
C PRO A 172 -19.83 -1.07 23.36
N VAL A 173 -18.55 -0.70 23.27
CA VAL A 173 -18.05 0.58 22.80
C VAL A 173 -17.01 0.36 21.71
N LEU A 174 -16.89 1.30 20.77
CA LEU A 174 -15.85 1.29 19.76
C LEU A 174 -14.63 2.08 20.25
N PRO A 175 -13.53 1.44 20.65
CA PRO A 175 -12.33 2.15 21.05
C PRO A 175 -11.61 2.73 19.84
N ILE A 176 -11.35 4.04 19.88
CA ILE A 176 -10.56 4.76 18.88
C ILE A 176 -9.25 5.22 19.52
N SER A 177 -8.12 4.88 18.91
CA SER A 177 -6.81 5.30 19.39
C SER A 177 -6.60 6.81 19.15
N GLY A 178 -6.08 7.50 20.16
CA GLY A 178 -5.77 8.91 20.09
C GLY A 178 -7.01 9.80 20.01
N SER A 179 -6.89 10.91 19.28
CA SER A 179 -7.96 11.90 19.13
C SER A 179 -9.06 11.49 18.16
N GLY A 180 -8.75 10.60 17.21
CA GLY A 180 -9.63 10.22 16.13
C GLY A 180 -9.92 11.34 15.11
N LYS A 181 -9.27 12.52 15.26
CA LYS A 181 -9.56 13.73 14.48
C LYS A 181 -8.73 13.89 13.21
N ALA A 182 -7.67 13.10 13.05
CA ALA A 182 -6.86 13.17 11.83
C ALA A 182 -7.74 12.87 10.60
N LEU A 183 -7.55 13.67 9.55
CA LEU A 183 -8.39 13.66 8.36
C LEU A 183 -7.70 12.90 7.22
N TYR A 184 -8.50 12.16 6.49
CA TYR A 184 -8.07 11.32 5.37
C TYR A 184 -9.03 11.47 4.19
N GLN A 185 -8.57 11.08 3.02
CA GLN A 185 -9.41 10.86 1.84
C GLN A 185 -9.29 9.38 1.45
N PRO A 186 -10.00 8.47 2.17
CA PRO A 186 -9.84 7.04 1.97
C PRO A 186 -10.18 6.63 0.54
N ILE A 187 -9.32 5.81 -0.06
CA ILE A 187 -9.50 5.32 -1.42
C ILE A 187 -9.55 3.79 -1.44
N TRP A 188 -10.45 3.23 -2.23
CA TRP A 188 -10.59 1.79 -2.37
C TRP A 188 -9.41 1.18 -3.14
N ALA A 189 -8.88 0.05 -2.66
CA ALA A 189 -7.74 -0.63 -3.27
C ALA A 189 -7.97 -1.01 -4.73
N ARG A 190 -9.21 -1.33 -5.12
CA ARG A 190 -9.55 -1.65 -6.51
C ARG A 190 -9.51 -0.41 -7.42
N ASP A 191 -9.88 0.75 -6.91
CA ASP A 191 -9.76 2.00 -7.68
C ASP A 191 -8.30 2.40 -7.85
N VAL A 192 -7.46 2.22 -6.81
CA VAL A 192 -6.01 2.35 -6.92
C VAL A 192 -5.45 1.39 -7.98
N ALA A 193 -5.87 0.13 -8.00
CA ALA A 193 -5.41 -0.85 -8.98
C ALA A 193 -5.81 -0.47 -10.42
N ARG A 194 -7.01 0.10 -10.62
CA ARG A 194 -7.45 0.63 -11.92
C ARG A 194 -6.60 1.82 -12.36
N CYS A 195 -6.26 2.74 -11.44
CA CYS A 195 -5.35 3.85 -11.74
C CYS A 195 -3.97 3.35 -12.17
N VAL A 196 -3.44 2.30 -11.51
CA VAL A 196 -2.17 1.69 -11.91
C VAL A 196 -2.28 1.10 -13.31
N LEU A 197 -3.31 0.30 -13.60
CA LEU A 197 -3.49 -0.30 -14.93
C LEU A 197 -3.56 0.79 -16.02
N ALA A 198 -4.37 1.83 -15.82
CA ALA A 198 -4.50 2.93 -16.77
C ALA A 198 -3.16 3.67 -17.01
N SER A 199 -2.34 3.82 -15.96
CA SER A 199 -1.04 4.50 -16.08
C SER A 199 -0.02 3.73 -16.92
N LEU A 200 -0.20 2.42 -17.10
CA LEU A 200 0.74 1.60 -17.90
C LEU A 200 0.72 1.96 -19.39
N GLU A 201 -0.35 2.55 -19.88
CA GLU A 201 -0.46 3.05 -21.26
C GLU A 201 0.17 4.43 -21.46
N GLY A 202 0.43 5.19 -20.38
CA GLY A 202 0.98 6.54 -20.42
C GLY A 202 2.49 6.58 -20.68
N GLU A 203 3.02 7.79 -20.89
CA GLU A 203 4.44 8.01 -21.19
C GLU A 203 5.38 7.79 -20.00
N GLY A 204 4.88 7.81 -18.76
CA GLY A 204 5.67 7.75 -17.52
C GLY A 204 6.00 9.15 -16.98
N ASP A 205 6.99 9.22 -16.09
CA ASP A 205 7.51 10.44 -15.43
C ASP A 205 6.44 11.33 -14.78
N SER A 206 5.46 10.67 -14.17
CA SER A 206 4.29 11.29 -13.57
C SER A 206 4.18 10.97 -12.07
N ARG A 207 3.58 11.91 -11.33
CA ARG A 207 3.23 11.71 -9.92
C ARG A 207 1.75 11.99 -9.72
N TYR A 208 1.05 11.01 -9.16
CA TYR A 208 -0.38 11.06 -8.89
C TYR A 208 -0.64 10.97 -7.39
N GLU A 209 -1.45 11.88 -6.86
CA GLU A 209 -1.97 11.82 -5.49
C GLU A 209 -3.35 11.16 -5.53
N LEU A 210 -3.42 9.90 -5.11
CA LEU A 210 -4.66 9.14 -5.18
C LEU A 210 -5.46 9.30 -3.90
N ALA A 211 -6.64 9.91 -4.01
CA ALA A 211 -7.56 10.16 -2.92
C ALA A 211 -8.98 9.77 -3.30
N GLY A 212 -9.76 9.34 -2.30
CA GLY A 212 -11.19 9.13 -2.45
C GLY A 212 -11.96 10.46 -2.43
N PRO A 213 -13.27 10.43 -2.73
CA PRO A 213 -14.11 11.63 -2.85
C PRO A 213 -14.47 12.27 -1.52
N GLU A 214 -14.35 11.54 -0.41
CA GLU A 214 -14.78 11.97 0.90
C GLU A 214 -13.60 12.38 1.78
N VAL A 215 -13.75 13.45 2.53
CA VAL A 215 -12.84 13.83 3.63
C VAL A 215 -13.44 13.30 4.94
N LEU A 216 -12.80 12.30 5.53
CA LEU A 216 -13.29 11.64 6.73
C LEU A 216 -12.24 11.68 7.84
N SER A 217 -12.69 11.90 9.09
CA SER A 217 -11.82 11.67 10.24
C SER A 217 -11.64 10.16 10.51
N TYR A 218 -10.59 9.81 11.24
CA TYR A 218 -10.38 8.41 11.64
C TYR A 218 -11.58 7.85 12.43
N GLU A 219 -12.19 8.68 13.27
CA GLU A 219 -13.43 8.34 13.98
C GLU A 219 -14.60 8.08 13.02
N GLN A 220 -14.81 8.96 12.02
CA GLN A 220 -15.90 8.78 11.04
C GLN A 220 -15.72 7.51 10.21
N MET A 221 -14.49 7.18 9.80
CA MET A 221 -14.19 5.92 9.14
C MET A 221 -14.54 4.72 10.03
N GLY A 222 -14.16 4.76 11.32
CA GLY A 222 -14.51 3.73 12.29
C GLY A 222 -16.03 3.55 12.44
N ARG A 223 -16.81 4.65 12.47
CA ARG A 223 -18.28 4.61 12.48
C ARG A 223 -18.86 3.97 11.24
N LEU A 224 -18.34 4.33 10.05
CA LEU A 224 -18.81 3.74 8.79
C LEU A 224 -18.57 2.22 8.76
N ILE A 225 -17.39 1.76 9.19
CA ILE A 225 -17.07 0.33 9.24
C ILE A 225 -17.99 -0.41 10.23
N ALA A 226 -18.25 0.18 11.41
CA ALA A 226 -19.15 -0.40 12.39
C ALA A 226 -20.59 -0.47 11.85
N ALA A 227 -21.10 0.60 11.24
CA ALA A 227 -22.43 0.68 10.63
C ALA A 227 -22.60 -0.32 9.49
N ALA A 228 -21.60 -0.47 8.60
CA ALA A 228 -21.59 -1.47 7.55
C ALA A 228 -21.65 -2.93 8.08
N SER A 229 -21.28 -3.12 9.36
CA SER A 229 -21.42 -4.40 10.07
C SER A 229 -22.73 -4.53 10.86
N GLY A 230 -23.71 -3.63 10.63
CA GLY A 230 -24.98 -3.58 11.34
C GLY A 230 -24.86 -3.14 12.81
N ARG A 231 -23.80 -2.42 13.17
CA ARG A 231 -23.54 -2.02 14.55
C ARG A 231 -23.40 -0.51 14.70
N ASN A 232 -24.16 0.06 15.63
CA ASN A 232 -23.98 1.44 16.06
C ASN A 232 -23.46 1.41 17.49
N ARG A 233 -22.18 1.80 17.68
CA ARG A 233 -21.50 1.76 18.98
C ARG A 233 -21.09 3.17 19.41
N PRO A 234 -21.24 3.52 20.71
CA PRO A 234 -20.64 4.72 21.24
C PRO A 234 -19.12 4.64 21.13
N ILE A 235 -18.50 5.75 20.78
CA ILE A 235 -17.05 5.84 20.64
C ILE A 235 -16.41 6.22 21.96
N VAL A 236 -15.29 5.56 22.27
CA VAL A 236 -14.43 5.90 23.40
C VAL A 236 -13.02 6.16 22.87
N HIS A 237 -12.51 7.37 23.11
CA HIS A 237 -11.15 7.72 22.74
C HIS A 237 -10.16 7.19 23.79
N VAL A 238 -9.21 6.37 23.34
CA VAL A 238 -8.15 5.81 24.19
C VAL A 238 -6.88 6.64 23.99
N PRO A 239 -6.38 7.32 25.03
CA PRO A 239 -5.14 8.10 24.93
C PRO A 239 -3.97 7.27 24.41
N LEU A 240 -3.16 7.83 23.51
CA LEU A 240 -2.04 7.13 22.87
C LEU A 240 -1.07 6.44 23.86
N PRO A 241 -0.71 7.03 25.01
CA PRO A 241 0.14 6.35 25.99
C PRO A 241 -0.47 5.06 26.53
N LEU A 242 -1.79 5.02 26.73
CA LEU A 242 -2.50 3.82 27.17
C LEU A 242 -2.56 2.76 26.06
N VAL A 243 -2.81 3.18 24.81
CA VAL A 243 -2.73 2.30 23.64
C VAL A 243 -1.35 1.67 23.56
N ARG A 244 -0.29 2.47 23.68
CA ARG A 244 1.10 2.00 23.67
C ARG A 244 1.37 0.95 24.74
N SER A 245 1.02 1.26 26.00
CA SER A 245 1.24 0.35 27.12
C SER A 245 0.46 -0.95 26.96
N GLY A 246 -0.80 -0.87 26.52
CA GLY A 246 -1.65 -2.01 26.25
C GLY A 246 -1.09 -2.91 25.13
N LEU A 247 -0.65 -2.32 24.01
CA LEU A 247 -0.06 -3.06 22.89
C LEU A 247 1.28 -3.71 23.26
N ILE A 248 2.13 -3.05 24.06
CA ILE A 248 3.39 -3.64 24.58
C ILE A 248 3.08 -4.84 25.49
N TRP A 249 2.09 -4.72 26.38
CA TRP A 249 1.67 -5.79 27.25
C TRP A 249 1.10 -6.98 26.46
N LEU A 250 0.19 -6.72 25.52
CA LEU A 250 -0.37 -7.75 24.64
C LEU A 250 0.71 -8.47 23.85
N ARG A 251 1.70 -7.74 23.33
CA ARG A 251 2.82 -8.34 22.60
C ARG A 251 3.70 -9.23 23.48
N ARG A 252 3.88 -8.86 24.78
CA ARG A 252 4.61 -9.71 25.73
C ARG A 252 3.88 -11.02 26.04
N VAL A 253 2.54 -10.99 26.09
CA VAL A 253 1.72 -12.16 26.43
C VAL A 253 1.46 -13.05 25.22
N PHE A 254 1.13 -12.46 24.05
CA PHE A 254 0.68 -13.18 22.86
C PHE A 254 1.72 -13.20 21.71
N GLY A 255 2.93 -12.67 21.96
CA GLY A 255 4.01 -12.66 20.97
C GLY A 255 3.75 -11.74 19.78
N GLU A 256 4.36 -12.07 18.65
CA GLU A 256 4.29 -11.25 17.41
C GLU A 256 2.95 -11.34 16.66
N THR A 257 2.01 -12.13 17.15
CA THR A 257 0.66 -12.27 16.54
C THR A 257 -0.26 -11.09 16.80
N VAL A 258 0.18 -10.09 17.58
CA VAL A 258 -0.60 -8.88 17.87
C VAL A 258 -0.73 -8.05 16.61
N PHE A 259 -1.98 -7.81 16.19
CA PHE A 259 -2.35 -7.22 14.90
C PHE A 259 -2.09 -5.71 14.77
N ALA A 260 -1.91 -4.98 15.88
CA ALA A 260 -1.64 -3.55 15.89
C ALA A 260 -0.35 -3.24 16.66
N THR A 261 0.38 -2.24 16.19
CA THR A 261 1.60 -1.76 16.83
C THR A 261 1.51 -0.28 17.16
N TRP A 262 2.41 0.18 18.02
CA TRP A 262 2.51 1.59 18.37
C TRP A 262 2.77 2.47 17.13
N GLU A 263 3.63 2.02 16.23
CA GLU A 263 3.97 2.73 15.00
C GLU A 263 2.74 2.92 14.10
N GLU A 264 1.87 1.93 14.03
CA GLU A 264 0.60 2.02 13.30
C GLU A 264 -0.34 3.05 13.96
N ALA A 265 -0.45 3.03 15.30
CA ALA A 265 -1.26 4.00 16.03
C ALA A 265 -0.75 5.45 15.87
N GLU A 266 0.58 5.65 15.81
CA GLU A 266 1.18 6.96 15.57
C GLU A 266 0.89 7.48 14.16
N LEU A 267 0.89 6.60 13.15
CA LEU A 267 0.55 6.97 11.78
C LEU A 267 -0.89 7.47 11.65
N LEU A 268 -1.81 6.92 12.46
CA LEU A 268 -3.22 7.32 12.45
C LEU A 268 -3.49 8.73 13.02
N GLU A 269 -2.50 9.41 13.56
CA GLU A 269 -2.57 10.81 13.96
C GLU A 269 -2.07 11.79 12.87
N ILE A 270 -1.62 11.27 11.71
CA ILE A 270 -1.08 12.08 10.62
C ILE A 270 -2.12 12.20 9.52
N PRO A 271 -2.60 13.42 9.21
CA PRO A 271 -3.57 13.60 8.13
C PRO A 271 -2.95 13.28 6.78
N MET A 272 -3.76 12.71 5.89
CA MET A 272 -3.37 12.37 4.52
C MET A 272 -4.39 12.97 3.55
N LEU A 273 -4.27 14.26 3.32
CA LEU A 273 -5.14 15.05 2.47
C LEU A 273 -4.38 15.60 1.26
N THR A 274 -5.06 15.67 0.14
CA THR A 274 -4.61 16.43 -1.04
C THR A 274 -5.65 17.47 -1.42
N SER A 275 -5.19 18.65 -1.82
CA SER A 275 -6.05 19.70 -2.38
C SER A 275 -6.58 19.35 -3.77
N ARG A 276 -6.01 18.34 -4.41
CA ARG A 276 -6.40 17.86 -5.75
C ARG A 276 -7.66 16.98 -5.72
N GLY A 277 -8.08 16.51 -4.53
CA GLY A 277 -9.22 15.60 -4.40
C GLY A 277 -9.05 14.36 -5.29
N THR A 278 -10.07 14.03 -6.09
CA THR A 278 -10.06 12.89 -7.02
C THR A 278 -9.45 13.21 -8.40
N ALA A 279 -8.96 14.43 -8.63
CA ALA A 279 -8.55 14.89 -9.97
C ALA A 279 -7.50 13.98 -10.65
N ASP A 280 -6.54 13.46 -9.87
CA ASP A 280 -5.50 12.57 -10.42
C ASP A 280 -6.03 11.18 -10.79
N ALA A 281 -6.98 10.65 -10.04
CA ALA A 281 -7.65 9.40 -10.40
C ALA A 281 -8.54 9.59 -11.63
N ASN A 282 -9.29 10.71 -11.68
CA ASN A 282 -10.15 11.06 -12.81
C ASN A 282 -9.34 11.27 -14.10
N ALA A 283 -8.14 11.86 -14.01
CA ALA A 283 -7.23 12.01 -15.15
C ALA A 283 -6.76 10.65 -15.72
N LEU A 284 -6.79 9.59 -14.90
CA LEU A 284 -6.54 8.22 -15.31
C LEU A 284 -7.84 7.46 -15.70
N GLY A 285 -8.96 8.17 -15.85
CA GLY A 285 -10.25 7.56 -16.21
C GLY A 285 -10.91 6.76 -15.09
N VAL A 286 -10.52 6.97 -13.84
CA VAL A 286 -11.07 6.27 -12.68
C VAL A 286 -11.82 7.27 -11.80
N ASP A 287 -13.11 6.99 -11.56
CA ASP A 287 -13.93 7.73 -10.59
C ASP A 287 -13.95 6.95 -9.27
N PRO A 288 -13.25 7.44 -8.22
CA PRO A 288 -13.13 6.73 -6.95
C PRO A 288 -14.46 6.69 -6.19
N ARG A 289 -14.79 5.53 -5.64
CA ARG A 289 -16.04 5.32 -4.91
C ARG A 289 -15.98 5.84 -3.48
N PRO A 290 -17.10 6.38 -2.96
CA PRO A 290 -17.24 6.69 -1.55
C PRO A 290 -17.04 5.44 -0.66
N MET A 291 -16.47 5.64 0.54
CA MET A 291 -16.18 4.53 1.45
C MET A 291 -17.44 3.78 1.87
N GLY A 292 -18.54 4.50 2.09
CA GLY A 292 -19.82 3.89 2.48
C GLY A 292 -20.46 2.98 1.42
N GLU A 293 -20.14 3.19 0.14
CA GLU A 293 -20.63 2.33 -0.94
C GLU A 293 -19.81 1.04 -1.11
N VAL A 294 -18.56 1.08 -0.65
CA VAL A 294 -17.65 -0.08 -0.78
C VAL A 294 -17.80 -1.04 0.37
N LEU A 295 -18.03 -0.58 1.61
CA LEU A 295 -18.08 -1.40 2.84
C LEU A 295 -19.35 -2.23 2.92
#